data_9c41348b4f881a9bfd45b0c7fabbd50c
#
_entry.id   9c41348b4f881a9bfd45b0c7fabbd50c
#
_cell.length_a   1.000
_cell.length_b   1.000
_cell.length_c   1.000
_cell.angle_alpha   90.00
_cell.angle_beta   90.00
_cell.angle_gamma   90.00
#
_symmetry.space_group_name_H-M   'P 1'
#
loop_
_entity.id
_entity.type
_entity.pdbx_description
1 polymer ?
#
loop_
_entity_poly.entity_id
_entity_poly.type
_entity_poly.pdbx_seq_one_letter_code
_entity_poly.pdbx_strand_id
1 'polypeptide(L)'
;MILGLDVSTSITGATIIDSNGDIVYCESWDTRKFKSFFEKASHIDNKLTTVKKDYNIEKVVIEQSLQMFRPGFSSAKVLTLLSKFNGVVSWLSYNTFGLEPEYMS
;
A
#
# COMPACT_ATOMS: atom_id res chain seq x y z
N MET A 1 -8.89 -11.46 -8.36
CA MET A 1 -8.67 -11.23 -6.92
C MET A 1 -8.50 -9.76 -6.64
N ILE A 2 -8.76 -9.36 -5.42
CA ILE A 2 -8.65 -7.95 -4.99
C ILE A 2 -7.49 -7.81 -4.03
N LEU A 3 -6.58 -6.88 -4.32
CA LEU A 3 -5.49 -6.52 -3.43
C LEU A 3 -5.88 -5.29 -2.63
N GLY A 4 -5.86 -5.39 -1.31
CA GLY A 4 -6.06 -4.27 -0.40
C GLY A 4 -4.75 -3.88 0.26
N LEU A 5 -4.45 -2.59 0.26
CA LEU A 5 -3.23 -2.03 0.85
C LEU A 5 -3.58 -1.00 1.91
N ASP A 6 -3.01 -1.17 3.09
CA ASP A 6 -3.03 -0.16 4.17
C ASP A 6 -1.63 0.45 4.23
N VAL A 7 -1.46 1.59 3.57
CA VAL A 7 -0.15 2.19 3.30
C VAL A 7 0.35 2.97 4.50
N SER A 8 1.60 2.73 4.87
CA SER A 8 2.33 3.48 5.89
C SER A 8 3.80 3.51 5.53
N THR A 9 4.53 4.50 6.02
CA THR A 9 5.97 4.58 5.81
C THR A 9 6.76 3.59 6.66
N SER A 10 6.13 2.97 7.63
CA SER A 10 6.78 1.97 8.50
C SER A 10 6.38 0.55 8.14
N ILE A 11 5.08 0.26 8.14
CA ILE A 11 4.58 -1.08 7.82
C ILE A 11 3.35 -0.93 6.94
N THR A 12 3.40 -1.50 5.75
CA THR A 12 2.25 -1.52 4.84
C THR A 12 1.59 -2.89 4.94
N GLY A 13 0.31 -2.91 5.29
CA GLY A 13 -0.49 -4.13 5.30
C GLY A 13 -0.96 -4.48 3.90
N ALA A 14 -0.85 -5.74 3.52
CA ALA A 14 -1.31 -6.21 2.22
C ALA A 14 -2.17 -7.46 2.39
N THR A 15 -3.37 -7.42 1.81
CA THR A 15 -4.34 -8.52 1.89
C THR A 15 -4.89 -8.78 0.49
N ILE A 16 -5.00 -10.05 0.13
CA ILE A 16 -5.63 -10.44 -1.14
C ILE A 16 -6.82 -11.34 -0.83
N ILE A 17 -7.97 -11.00 -1.41
CA ILE A 17 -9.17 -11.82 -1.31
C ILE A 17 -9.54 -12.35 -2.68
N ASP A 18 -10.07 -13.58 -2.71
CA ASP A 18 -10.53 -14.21 -3.95
C ASP A 18 -11.99 -13.86 -4.25
N SER A 19 -12.53 -14.44 -5.32
CA SER A 19 -13.91 -14.19 -5.75
C SER A 19 -14.96 -14.69 -4.76
N ASN A 20 -14.58 -15.59 -3.85
CA ASN A 20 -15.46 -16.09 -2.79
C ASN A 20 -15.41 -15.23 -1.53
N GLY A 21 -14.55 -14.22 -1.50
CA GLY A 21 -14.34 -13.39 -0.33
C GLY A 21 -13.37 -13.97 0.69
N ASP A 22 -12.68 -15.06 0.35
CA ASP A 22 -11.70 -15.68 1.24
C ASP A 22 -10.34 -14.99 1.13
N ILE A 23 -9.67 -14.87 2.28
CA ILE A 23 -8.31 -14.31 2.32
C ILE A 23 -7.33 -15.38 1.84
N VAL A 24 -6.62 -15.08 0.75
CA VAL A 24 -5.61 -15.99 0.17
C VAL A 24 -4.19 -15.50 0.43
N TYR A 25 -4.03 -14.27 0.92
CA TYR A 25 -2.73 -13.67 1.22
C TYR A 25 -2.95 -12.57 2.26
N CYS A 26 -2.11 -12.54 3.28
CA CYS A 26 -2.14 -11.49 4.31
C CYS A 26 -0.76 -11.33 4.90
N GLU A 27 -0.09 -10.23 4.58
CA GLU A 27 1.25 -9.95 5.07
C GLU A 27 1.41 -8.49 5.47
N SER A 28 2.39 -8.27 6.34
CA SER A 28 2.86 -6.93 6.70
C SER A 28 4.20 -6.70 6.02
N TRP A 29 4.28 -5.68 5.18
CA TRP A 29 5.52 -5.30 4.49
C TRP A 29 6.23 -4.25 5.32
N ASP A 30 7.21 -4.70 6.09
CA ASP A 30 7.93 -3.86 7.05
C ASP A 30 9.09 -3.14 6.35
N THR A 31 9.06 -1.81 6.37
CA THR A 31 10.10 -0.96 5.77
C THR A 31 10.88 -0.17 6.80
N ARG A 32 10.73 -0.47 8.10
CA ARG A 32 11.37 0.30 9.16
C ARG A 32 12.90 0.26 9.10
N LYS A 33 13.48 -0.82 8.59
CA LYS A 33 14.94 -0.95 8.44
C LYS A 33 15.53 -0.02 7.39
N PHE A 34 14.73 0.48 6.46
CA PHE A 34 15.21 1.38 5.42
C PHE A 34 15.10 2.82 5.90
N LYS A 35 16.18 3.60 5.71
CA LYS A 35 16.22 5.00 6.12
C LYS A 35 15.71 5.94 5.02
N SER A 36 15.92 5.57 3.77
CA SER A 36 15.52 6.37 2.62
C SER A 36 14.09 6.10 2.23
N PHE A 37 13.34 7.18 1.95
CA PHE A 37 12.00 7.11 1.38
C PHE A 37 11.98 6.25 0.10
N PHE A 38 12.98 6.43 -0.76
CA PHE A 38 13.05 5.71 -2.02
C PHE A 38 13.41 4.23 -1.85
N GLU A 39 14.19 3.89 -0.84
CA GLU A 39 14.46 2.48 -0.51
C GLU A 39 13.19 1.78 -0.02
N LYS A 40 12.39 2.47 0.77
CA LYS A 40 11.08 1.96 1.21
C LYS A 40 10.17 1.71 0.01
N ALA A 41 10.11 2.69 -0.90
CA ALA A 41 9.31 2.57 -2.12
C ALA A 41 9.79 1.40 -2.99
N SER A 42 11.09 1.21 -3.13
CA SER A 42 11.66 0.08 -3.88
C SER A 42 11.28 -1.26 -3.27
N HIS A 43 11.24 -1.35 -1.94
CA HIS A 43 10.82 -2.58 -1.27
C HIS A 43 9.35 -2.90 -1.56
N ILE A 44 8.49 -1.88 -1.50
CA ILE A 44 7.07 -2.03 -1.86
C ILE A 44 6.93 -2.47 -3.32
N ASP A 45 7.69 -1.86 -4.23
CA ASP A 45 7.69 -2.22 -5.64
C ASP A 45 8.02 -3.70 -5.85
N ASN A 46 9.06 -4.19 -5.17
CA ASN A 46 9.44 -5.59 -5.22
C ASN A 46 8.32 -6.52 -4.72
N LYS A 47 7.65 -6.13 -3.64
CA LYS A 47 6.51 -6.89 -3.10
C LYS A 47 5.34 -6.92 -4.07
N LEU A 48 5.01 -5.79 -4.69
CA LEU A 48 3.94 -5.72 -5.68
C LEU A 48 4.25 -6.59 -6.90
N THR A 49 5.50 -6.59 -7.35
CA THR A 49 5.95 -7.42 -8.47
C THR A 49 5.79 -8.91 -8.15
N THR A 50 6.13 -9.31 -6.93
CA THR A 50 5.94 -10.70 -6.46
C THR A 50 4.46 -11.07 -6.43
N VAL A 51 3.61 -10.17 -5.93
CA VAL A 51 2.16 -10.39 -5.91
C VAL A 51 1.62 -10.58 -7.32
N LYS A 52 2.02 -9.73 -8.25
CA LYS A 52 1.59 -9.85 -9.66
C LYS A 52 1.96 -11.20 -10.25
N LYS A 53 3.14 -11.70 -9.91
CA LYS A 53 3.65 -12.97 -10.43
C LYS A 53 2.82 -14.16 -9.92
N ASP A 54 2.37 -14.11 -8.67
CA ASP A 54 1.73 -15.23 -7.99
C ASP A 54 0.20 -15.17 -7.99
N TYR A 55 -0.39 -13.99 -8.21
CA TYR A 55 -1.84 -13.79 -8.10
C TYR A 55 -2.37 -12.97 -9.28
N ASN A 56 -3.58 -13.31 -9.72
CA ASN A 56 -4.26 -12.54 -10.76
C ASN A 56 -5.08 -11.41 -10.10
N ILE A 57 -4.49 -10.25 -10.01
CA ILE A 57 -5.12 -9.08 -9.37
C ILE A 57 -5.96 -8.33 -10.42
N GLU A 58 -7.24 -8.16 -10.13
CA GLU A 58 -8.20 -7.48 -10.99
C GLU A 58 -8.60 -6.11 -10.46
N LYS A 59 -8.33 -5.85 -9.17
CA LYS A 59 -8.69 -4.60 -8.50
C LYS A 59 -7.71 -4.33 -7.38
N VAL A 60 -7.29 -3.09 -7.25
CA VAL A 60 -6.44 -2.63 -6.14
C VAL A 60 -7.22 -1.59 -5.33
N VAL A 61 -7.30 -1.79 -4.02
CA VAL A 61 -7.93 -0.85 -3.10
C VAL A 61 -6.87 -0.37 -2.12
N ILE A 62 -6.73 0.94 -1.99
CA ILE A 62 -5.81 1.55 -1.04
C ILE A 62 -6.63 2.21 0.06
N GLU A 63 -6.41 1.75 1.28
CA GLU A 63 -7.05 2.33 2.44
C GLU A 63 -6.28 3.57 2.89
N GLN A 64 -7.00 4.68 3.03
CA GLN A 64 -6.40 5.90 3.55
C GLN A 64 -6.39 5.82 5.08
N SER A 65 -5.22 6.10 5.65
CA SER A 65 -5.08 6.06 7.12
C SER A 65 -5.97 7.09 7.79
N LEU A 66 -6.75 6.66 8.79
CA LEU A 66 -7.57 7.55 9.60
C LEU A 66 -6.73 8.60 10.35
N GLN A 67 -5.46 8.31 10.59
CA GLN A 67 -4.53 9.23 11.23
C GLN A 67 -4.34 10.52 10.44
N MET A 68 -4.54 10.49 9.13
CA MET A 68 -4.45 11.68 8.28
C MET A 68 -5.54 12.70 8.59
N PHE A 69 -6.64 12.27 9.19
CA PHE A 69 -7.81 13.09 9.43
C PHE A 69 -8.00 13.47 10.90
N ARG A 70 -7.05 13.14 11.79
CA ARG A 70 -7.14 13.45 13.22
C ARG A 70 -6.36 14.72 13.53
N PRO A 71 -7.03 15.84 13.85
CA PRO A 71 -6.34 17.08 14.22
C PRO A 71 -5.43 16.85 15.43
N GLY A 72 -4.20 17.32 15.35
CA GLY A 72 -3.24 17.24 16.45
C GLY A 72 -2.65 15.87 16.73
N PHE A 73 -3.06 14.83 16.02
CA PHE A 73 -2.55 13.46 16.23
C PHE A 73 -1.14 13.27 15.66
N SER A 74 -0.83 13.91 14.55
CA SER A 74 0.48 13.84 13.90
C SER A 74 0.91 15.21 13.43
N SER A 75 2.23 15.44 13.37
CA SER A 75 2.76 16.68 12.83
C SER A 75 2.44 16.82 11.34
N ALA A 76 2.41 18.06 10.85
CA ALA A 76 2.21 18.35 9.43
C ALA A 76 3.27 17.65 8.58
N LYS A 77 4.50 17.54 9.09
CA LYS A 77 5.61 16.86 8.40
C LYS A 77 5.31 15.37 8.21
N VAL A 78 4.81 14.71 9.25
CA VAL A 78 4.47 13.29 9.20
C VAL A 78 3.31 13.05 8.23
N LEU A 79 2.28 13.89 8.27
CA LEU A 79 1.14 13.77 7.37
C LEU A 79 1.54 14.00 5.91
N THR A 80 2.42 14.97 5.67
CA THR A 80 2.94 15.25 4.32
C THR A 80 3.71 14.05 3.78
N LEU A 81 4.57 13.45 4.62
CA LEU A 81 5.37 12.29 4.22
C LEU A 81 4.46 11.09 3.91
N LEU A 82 3.44 10.86 4.74
CA LEU A 82 2.48 9.78 4.54
C LEU A 82 1.69 9.98 3.24
N SER A 83 1.25 11.21 2.95
CA SER A 83 0.56 11.54 1.70
C SER A 83 1.43 11.30 0.48
N LYS A 84 2.70 11.70 0.55
CA LYS A 84 3.65 11.45 -0.55
C LYS A 84 3.87 9.97 -0.77
N PHE A 85 4.04 9.22 0.30
CA PHE A 85 4.27 7.78 0.21
C PHE A 85 3.03 7.05 -0.33
N ASN A 86 1.84 7.46 0.10
CA ASN A 86 0.58 6.94 -0.42
C ASN A 86 0.50 7.16 -1.93
N GLY A 87 0.85 8.36 -2.41
CA GLY A 87 0.89 8.67 -3.83
C GLY A 87 1.87 7.81 -4.61
N VAL A 88 3.07 7.59 -4.04
CA VAL A 88 4.08 6.74 -4.67
C VAL A 88 3.60 5.30 -4.76
N VAL A 89 3.05 4.74 -3.69
CA VAL A 89 2.52 3.37 -3.70
C VAL A 89 1.35 3.25 -4.66
N SER A 90 0.51 4.27 -4.77
CA SER A 90 -0.59 4.31 -5.74
C SER A 90 -0.06 4.19 -7.17
N TRP A 91 0.97 4.97 -7.50
CA TRP A 91 1.58 4.93 -8.83
C TRP A 91 2.26 3.59 -9.10
N LEU A 92 2.99 3.05 -8.10
CA LEU A 92 3.63 1.74 -8.21
C LEU A 92 2.60 0.65 -8.48
N SER A 93 1.46 0.70 -7.80
CA SER A 93 0.36 -0.25 -8.00
C SER A 93 -0.20 -0.16 -9.41
N TYR A 94 -0.46 1.06 -9.87
CA TYR A 94 -0.93 1.30 -11.24
C TYR A 94 0.08 0.79 -12.27
N ASN A 95 1.35 1.11 -12.08
CA ASN A 95 2.41 0.71 -12.99
C ASN A 95 2.59 -0.83 -13.04
N THR A 96 2.44 -1.48 -11.90
CA THR A 96 2.60 -2.93 -11.78
C THR A 96 1.42 -3.70 -12.38
N PHE A 97 0.20 -3.31 -12.04
CA PHE A 97 -1.00 -4.07 -12.39
C PHE A 97 -1.78 -3.51 -13.58
N GLY A 98 -1.47 -2.28 -14.00
CA GLY A 98 -2.23 -1.61 -15.05
C GLY A 98 -3.64 -1.19 -14.63
N LEU A 99 -3.88 -1.12 -13.32
CA LEU A 99 -5.19 -0.80 -12.73
C LEU A 99 -5.09 0.46 -11.90
N GLU A 100 -6.01 1.40 -12.13
CA GLU A 100 -6.09 2.59 -11.26
C GLU A 100 -6.61 2.15 -9.89
N PRO A 101 -5.88 2.44 -8.80
CA PRO A 101 -6.33 2.09 -7.46
C PRO A 101 -7.61 2.82 -7.08
N GLU A 102 -8.47 2.13 -6.34
CA GLU A 102 -9.60 2.76 -5.66
C GLU A 102 -9.20 3.06 -4.22
N TYR A 103 -9.75 4.15 -3.67
CA TYR A 103 -9.41 4.58 -2.32
C TYR A 103 -10.58 4.39 -1.36
N MET A 104 -10.28 3.86 -0.18
CA MET A 104 -11.25 3.71 0.92
C MET A 104 -10.78 4.55 2.10
N SER A 105 -11.73 5.24 2.73
CA SER A 105 -11.46 5.96 3.97
C SER A 105 -11.76 5.12 5.19
#